data_d9fbbbfdc2b59d901edf58e014780281
#
_entry.id   d9fbbbfdc2b59d901edf58e014780281
#
_cell.length_a   1.000
_cell.length_b   1.000
_cell.length_c   1.000
_cell.angle_alpha   90.00
_cell.angle_beta   90.00
_cell.angle_gamma   90.00
#
_symmetry.space_group_name_H-M   'P 1'
#
loop_
_entity.id
_entity.type
_entity.pdbx_description
1 polymer ?
#
loop_
_entity_poly.entity_id
_entity_poly.type
_entity_poly.pdbx_seq_one_letter_code
_entity_poly.pdbx_strand_id
1 'polypeptide(L)'
;MQKRVKLLVSPKNLEEAKVVVKHEEVDYIDCKNPSEGSLGANFPWIIKQMKNLIQFSGSQLLSATIGDFPNLPGSASLAALGAAVAGADIIKIGLKGPTTENESIYLMEKVVKAVKEYNRDIKVVVAGYADRIRMESSPDFLSLPVIASKSGADIVMLDTYIKDGKGLFDFLNIDQLKLFKDKAKELKLEVALAGNLRKESLPKIREIWPDIIGVRSLVCEGYDRNNGMIKGHLIEELKTELFY
;
A
#
# COMPACT_ATOMS: atom_id res chain seq x y z
N MET A 1 -23.48 8.33 6.73
CA MET A 1 -22.21 8.61 7.46
C MET A 1 -21.04 8.29 6.55
N GLN A 2 -20.09 9.23 6.39
CA GLN A 2 -18.87 8.99 5.63
C GLN A 2 -18.02 7.96 6.39
N LYS A 3 -17.55 6.91 5.68
CA LYS A 3 -16.73 5.85 6.28
C LYS A 3 -15.38 6.45 6.70
N ARG A 4 -14.87 6.12 7.90
CA ARG A 4 -13.55 6.64 8.35
C ARG A 4 -12.43 6.20 7.40
N VAL A 5 -11.40 7.02 7.27
CA VAL A 5 -10.17 6.65 6.55
C VAL A 5 -9.44 5.57 7.36
N LYS A 6 -9.07 4.47 6.72
CA LYS A 6 -8.30 3.39 7.33
C LYS A 6 -6.81 3.73 7.35
N LEU A 7 -6.11 3.30 8.40
CA LEU A 7 -4.70 3.54 8.59
C LEU A 7 -3.88 2.28 8.33
N LEU A 8 -2.94 2.39 7.37
CA LEU A 8 -1.91 1.39 7.11
C LEU A 8 -0.57 1.93 7.61
N VAL A 9 0.09 1.18 8.50
CA VAL A 9 1.41 1.52 9.03
C VAL A 9 2.44 0.51 8.56
N SER A 10 3.59 1.00 8.07
CA SER A 10 4.68 0.17 7.54
C SER A 10 5.86 0.07 8.51
N PRO A 11 5.89 -0.92 9.43
CA PRO A 11 7.08 -1.22 10.24
C PRO A 11 8.22 -1.77 9.37
N LYS A 12 9.48 -1.46 9.72
CA LYS A 12 10.66 -1.97 9.01
C LYS A 12 11.12 -3.35 9.50
N ASN A 13 10.66 -3.76 10.69
CA ASN A 13 11.06 -5.01 11.33
C ASN A 13 9.99 -5.46 12.35
N LEU A 14 10.22 -6.63 12.96
CA LEU A 14 9.31 -7.22 13.95
C LEU A 14 9.21 -6.39 15.24
N GLU A 15 10.26 -5.69 15.65
CA GLU A 15 10.23 -4.87 16.86
C GLU A 15 9.30 -3.67 16.69
N GLU A 16 9.36 -3.00 15.52
CA GLU A 16 8.39 -1.95 15.21
C GLU A 16 6.97 -2.52 15.03
N ALA A 17 6.82 -3.72 14.43
CA ALA A 17 5.53 -4.37 14.32
C ALA A 17 4.88 -4.65 15.68
N LYS A 18 5.66 -5.05 16.70
CA LYS A 18 5.17 -5.21 18.08
C LYS A 18 4.67 -3.90 18.71
N VAL A 19 5.18 -2.76 18.28
CA VAL A 19 4.65 -1.46 18.73
C VAL A 19 3.32 -1.20 18.02
N VAL A 20 3.29 -1.33 16.67
CA VAL A 20 2.11 -1.02 15.85
C VAL A 20 0.90 -1.88 16.23
N VAL A 21 1.12 -3.15 16.52
CA VAL A 21 0.04 -4.12 16.83
C VAL A 21 -0.75 -3.77 18.09
N LYS A 22 -0.18 -2.97 18.99
CA LYS A 22 -0.85 -2.52 20.23
C LYS A 22 -1.85 -1.38 20.01
N HIS A 23 -1.89 -0.80 18.82
CA HIS A 23 -2.72 0.35 18.49
C HIS A 23 -3.89 -0.08 17.61
N GLU A 24 -5.08 -0.22 18.20
CA GLU A 24 -6.33 -0.62 17.49
C GLU A 24 -6.77 0.36 16.41
N GLU A 25 -6.20 1.58 16.43
CA GLU A 25 -6.40 2.58 15.38
C GLU A 25 -5.82 2.18 14.03
N VAL A 26 -4.80 1.31 14.04
CA VAL A 26 -4.17 0.80 12.82
C VAL A 26 -5.01 -0.35 12.27
N ASP A 27 -5.51 -0.20 11.07
CA ASP A 27 -6.30 -1.23 10.38
C ASP A 27 -5.40 -2.27 9.69
N TYR A 28 -4.27 -1.81 9.14
CA TYR A 28 -3.37 -2.62 8.32
C TYR A 28 -1.93 -2.46 8.77
N ILE A 29 -1.27 -3.59 9.02
CA ILE A 29 0.18 -3.64 9.25
C ILE A 29 0.84 -4.09 7.96
N ASP A 30 1.79 -3.29 7.46
CA ASP A 30 2.38 -3.47 6.14
C ASP A 30 3.76 -4.13 6.22
N CYS A 31 3.82 -5.40 5.83
CA CYS A 31 5.07 -6.16 5.73
C CYS A 31 5.76 -5.87 4.40
N LYS A 32 6.82 -5.07 4.45
CA LYS A 32 7.67 -4.79 3.29
C LYS A 32 9.15 -4.76 3.64
N ASN A 33 10.00 -4.95 2.64
CA ASN A 33 11.44 -4.85 2.74
C ASN A 33 11.96 -3.65 1.93
N PRO A 34 12.27 -2.51 2.58
CA PRO A 34 12.73 -1.32 1.87
C PRO A 34 14.07 -1.49 1.15
N SER A 35 14.86 -2.53 1.47
CA SER A 35 16.13 -2.81 0.79
C SER A 35 15.95 -3.38 -0.63
N GLU A 36 14.75 -3.91 -0.93
CA GLU A 36 14.41 -4.48 -2.25
C GLU A 36 13.56 -3.53 -3.11
N GLY A 37 13.27 -2.31 -2.65
CA GLY A 37 12.52 -1.33 -3.42
C GLY A 37 11.45 -0.60 -2.62
N SER A 38 10.68 0.22 -3.30
CA SER A 38 9.58 0.97 -2.68
C SER A 38 8.51 0.05 -2.09
N LEU A 39 8.15 -0.99 -2.83
CA LEU A 39 7.23 -2.06 -2.43
C LEU A 39 7.97 -3.41 -2.38
N GLY A 40 9.23 -3.39 -1.97
CA GLY A 40 10.08 -4.57 -1.91
C GLY A 40 9.47 -5.71 -1.08
N ALA A 41 9.60 -6.94 -1.58
CA ALA A 41 9.06 -8.13 -0.93
C ALA A 41 9.83 -8.48 0.34
N ASN A 42 9.13 -9.00 1.34
CA ASN A 42 9.77 -9.60 2.51
C ASN A 42 9.76 -11.13 2.40
N PHE A 43 10.62 -11.76 3.17
CA PHE A 43 10.73 -13.22 3.18
C PHE A 43 9.44 -13.87 3.73
N PRO A 44 9.02 -15.06 3.23
CA PRO A 44 7.81 -15.73 3.69
C PRO A 44 7.78 -15.98 5.21
N TRP A 45 8.92 -16.31 5.82
CA TRP A 45 9.00 -16.51 7.28
C TRP A 45 8.81 -15.21 8.07
N ILE A 46 9.20 -14.04 7.53
CA ILE A 46 8.94 -12.74 8.15
C ILE A 46 7.45 -12.38 8.04
N ILE A 47 6.83 -12.62 6.89
CA ILE A 47 5.38 -12.45 6.70
C ILE A 47 4.64 -13.31 7.74
N LYS A 48 5.01 -14.58 7.87
CA LYS A 48 4.43 -15.50 8.86
C LYS A 48 4.62 -15.03 10.30
N GLN A 49 5.81 -14.53 10.66
CA GLN A 49 6.08 -14.00 11.99
C GLN A 49 5.23 -12.75 12.28
N MET A 50 5.09 -11.82 11.31
CA MET A 50 4.20 -10.65 11.47
C MET A 50 2.73 -11.08 11.57
N LYS A 51 2.29 -12.07 10.79
CA LYS A 51 0.91 -12.61 10.91
C LYS A 51 0.65 -13.17 12.30
N ASN A 52 1.60 -13.91 12.86
CA ASN A 52 1.47 -14.45 14.21
C ASN A 52 1.34 -13.36 15.29
N LEU A 53 2.02 -12.20 15.13
CA LEU A 53 1.86 -11.07 16.04
C LEU A 53 0.45 -10.49 15.98
N ILE A 54 -0.14 -10.41 14.78
CA ILE A 54 -1.46 -9.81 14.54
C ILE A 54 -2.60 -10.72 15.03
N GLN A 55 -2.44 -12.05 14.98
CA GLN A 55 -3.49 -13.01 15.40
C GLN A 55 -4.00 -12.79 16.82
N PHE A 56 -3.21 -12.16 17.68
CA PHE A 56 -3.57 -11.91 19.08
C PHE A 56 -4.10 -10.48 19.32
N SER A 57 -4.15 -9.61 18.28
CA SER A 57 -4.47 -8.18 18.42
C SER A 57 -5.88 -7.77 17.97
N GLY A 58 -6.73 -8.71 17.51
CA GLY A 58 -8.12 -8.42 17.17
C GLY A 58 -8.41 -8.24 15.68
N SER A 59 -8.77 -7.03 15.20
CA SER A 59 -9.31 -6.80 13.86
C SER A 59 -8.29 -6.37 12.80
N GLN A 60 -7.00 -6.27 13.15
CA GLN A 60 -5.95 -5.83 12.22
C GLN A 60 -5.66 -6.87 11.15
N LEU A 61 -5.36 -6.41 9.94
CA LEU A 61 -5.00 -7.27 8.81
C LEU A 61 -3.53 -7.06 8.39
N LEU A 62 -2.89 -8.14 7.94
CA LEU A 62 -1.55 -8.11 7.40
C LEU A 62 -1.58 -7.79 5.91
N SER A 63 -0.97 -6.66 5.52
CA SER A 63 -0.65 -6.35 4.14
C SER A 63 0.80 -6.80 3.85
N ALA A 64 1.04 -7.49 2.75
CA ALA A 64 2.38 -7.83 2.29
C ALA A 64 2.63 -7.32 0.87
N THR A 65 3.81 -6.75 0.65
CA THR A 65 4.27 -6.38 -0.69
C THR A 65 5.02 -7.55 -1.32
N ILE A 66 4.91 -7.71 -2.65
CA ILE A 66 5.61 -8.76 -3.39
C ILE A 66 6.66 -8.22 -4.36
N GLY A 67 6.85 -6.91 -4.40
CA GLY A 67 7.91 -6.26 -5.17
C GLY A 67 7.40 -5.15 -6.10
N ASP A 68 8.37 -4.37 -6.59
CA ASP A 68 8.24 -3.46 -7.73
C ASP A 68 8.47 -4.29 -8.99
N PHE A 69 7.42 -4.92 -9.52
CA PHE A 69 7.53 -6.03 -10.45
C PHE A 69 7.77 -5.60 -11.89
N PRO A 70 8.77 -6.21 -12.58
CA PRO A 70 8.87 -6.16 -14.03
C PRO A 70 7.70 -6.94 -14.67
N ASN A 71 7.55 -6.85 -16.00
CA ASN A 71 6.50 -7.58 -16.71
C ASN A 71 6.80 -9.10 -16.80
N LEU A 72 6.73 -9.77 -15.65
CA LEU A 72 6.95 -11.20 -15.45
C LEU A 72 5.74 -11.86 -14.74
N PRO A 73 4.62 -12.08 -15.44
CA PRO A 73 3.35 -12.52 -14.84
C PRO A 73 3.43 -13.83 -14.05
N GLY A 74 4.21 -14.80 -14.55
CA GLY A 74 4.41 -16.08 -13.86
C GLY A 74 5.14 -15.92 -12.53
N SER A 75 6.24 -15.17 -12.51
CA SER A 75 7.01 -14.89 -11.29
C SER A 75 6.17 -14.07 -10.29
N ALA A 76 5.42 -13.07 -10.76
CA ALA A 76 4.52 -12.28 -9.92
C ALA A 76 3.43 -13.14 -9.27
N SER A 77 2.85 -14.08 -10.03
CA SER A 77 1.83 -15.01 -9.53
C SER A 77 2.37 -15.93 -8.44
N LEU A 78 3.59 -16.47 -8.62
CA LEU A 78 4.24 -17.33 -7.63
C LEU A 78 4.60 -16.55 -6.37
N ALA A 79 5.11 -15.31 -6.50
CA ALA A 79 5.40 -14.44 -5.37
C ALA A 79 4.12 -14.10 -4.58
N ALA A 80 3.03 -13.79 -5.28
CA ALA A 80 1.73 -13.49 -4.67
C ALA A 80 1.16 -14.69 -3.92
N LEU A 81 1.21 -15.88 -4.53
CA LEU A 81 0.80 -17.12 -3.87
C LEU A 81 1.67 -17.40 -2.64
N GLY A 82 2.99 -17.21 -2.73
CA GLY A 82 3.90 -17.36 -1.61
C GLY A 82 3.57 -16.46 -0.43
N ALA A 83 3.24 -15.19 -0.69
CA ALA A 83 2.81 -14.24 0.34
C ALA A 83 1.46 -14.62 0.94
N ALA A 84 0.50 -15.10 0.13
CA ALA A 84 -0.79 -15.58 0.57
C ALA A 84 -0.66 -16.78 1.52
N VAL A 85 0.14 -17.78 1.12
CA VAL A 85 0.42 -18.99 1.94
C VAL A 85 1.14 -18.64 3.24
N ALA A 86 2.00 -17.61 3.22
CA ALA A 86 2.68 -17.12 4.41
C ALA A 86 1.74 -16.37 5.39
N GLY A 87 0.49 -16.09 5.00
CA GLY A 87 -0.56 -15.56 5.86
C GLY A 87 -0.93 -14.09 5.63
N ALA A 88 -0.54 -13.49 4.50
CA ALA A 88 -0.99 -12.16 4.16
C ALA A 88 -2.50 -12.12 3.86
N ASP A 89 -3.20 -11.13 4.42
CA ASP A 89 -4.62 -10.87 4.15
C ASP A 89 -4.80 -9.92 2.96
N ILE A 90 -3.76 -9.15 2.65
CA ILE A 90 -3.73 -8.18 1.54
C ILE A 90 -2.39 -8.31 0.83
N ILE A 91 -2.41 -8.45 -0.49
CA ILE A 91 -1.21 -8.57 -1.31
C ILE A 91 -1.08 -7.35 -2.20
N LYS A 92 0.07 -6.66 -2.14
CA LYS A 92 0.37 -5.48 -2.96
C LYS A 92 1.46 -5.77 -3.96
N ILE A 93 1.25 -5.31 -5.19
CA ILE A 93 2.25 -5.35 -6.26
C ILE A 93 2.44 -3.95 -6.85
N GLY A 94 3.69 -3.54 -7.00
CA GLY A 94 4.07 -2.31 -7.68
C GLY A 94 4.27 -2.54 -9.17
N LEU A 95 3.59 -1.78 -10.02
CA LEU A 95 3.71 -1.87 -11.47
C LEU A 95 4.90 -1.05 -11.96
N LYS A 96 6.07 -1.68 -12.06
CA LYS A 96 7.31 -1.02 -12.51
C LYS A 96 7.68 -1.39 -13.96
N GLY A 97 7.31 -2.58 -14.44
CA GLY A 97 7.80 -3.11 -15.70
C GLY A 97 6.84 -3.03 -16.89
N PRO A 98 5.52 -3.20 -16.69
CA PRO A 98 4.58 -3.08 -17.79
C PRO A 98 4.63 -1.70 -18.44
N THR A 99 4.68 -1.65 -19.77
CA THR A 99 4.74 -0.40 -20.56
C THR A 99 3.38 0.02 -21.08
N THR A 100 2.44 -0.93 -21.20
CA THR A 100 1.08 -0.70 -21.71
C THR A 100 0.02 -1.07 -20.67
N GLU A 101 -1.19 -0.53 -20.84
CA GLU A 101 -2.34 -0.91 -20.00
C GLU A 101 -2.64 -2.41 -20.11
N ASN A 102 -2.58 -2.98 -21.34
CA ASN A 102 -2.86 -4.40 -21.56
C ASN A 102 -1.83 -5.33 -20.89
N GLU A 103 -0.55 -4.99 -20.92
CA GLU A 103 0.48 -5.73 -20.19
C GLU A 103 0.23 -5.68 -18.67
N SER A 104 -0.14 -4.51 -18.16
CA SER A 104 -0.48 -4.32 -16.76
C SER A 104 -1.70 -5.15 -16.34
N ILE A 105 -2.76 -5.14 -17.15
CA ILE A 105 -3.96 -5.96 -16.92
C ILE A 105 -3.59 -7.43 -16.93
N TYR A 106 -2.86 -7.90 -17.95
CA TYR A 106 -2.49 -9.31 -18.07
C TYR A 106 -1.66 -9.79 -16.85
N LEU A 107 -0.65 -9.00 -16.44
CA LEU A 107 0.15 -9.31 -15.25
C LEU A 107 -0.74 -9.42 -14.01
N MET A 108 -1.61 -8.42 -13.80
CA MET A 108 -2.48 -8.37 -12.63
C MET A 108 -3.53 -9.48 -12.62
N GLU A 109 -4.11 -9.86 -13.78
CA GLU A 109 -5.02 -11.01 -13.89
C GLU A 109 -4.37 -12.31 -13.37
N LYS A 110 -3.08 -12.53 -13.69
CA LYS A 110 -2.37 -13.73 -13.24
C LYS A 110 -2.11 -13.70 -11.73
N VAL A 111 -1.77 -12.53 -11.18
CA VAL A 111 -1.63 -12.33 -9.74
C VAL A 111 -2.96 -12.55 -9.02
N VAL A 112 -4.03 -11.88 -9.47
CA VAL A 112 -5.37 -12.00 -8.88
C VAL A 112 -5.85 -13.44 -8.93
N LYS A 113 -5.70 -14.10 -10.09
CA LYS A 113 -6.08 -15.51 -10.23
C LYS A 113 -5.37 -16.41 -9.21
N ALA A 114 -4.04 -16.30 -9.11
CA ALA A 114 -3.26 -17.12 -8.18
C ALA A 114 -3.69 -16.92 -6.72
N VAL A 115 -3.98 -15.68 -6.33
CA VAL A 115 -4.41 -15.33 -4.96
C VAL A 115 -5.85 -15.81 -4.69
N LYS A 116 -6.79 -15.51 -5.61
CA LYS A 116 -8.22 -15.81 -5.40
C LYS A 116 -8.56 -17.30 -5.54
N GLU A 117 -7.78 -18.07 -6.31
CA GLU A 117 -7.89 -19.54 -6.33
C GLU A 117 -7.42 -20.17 -5.01
N TYR A 118 -6.43 -19.56 -4.35
CA TYR A 118 -5.99 -20.01 -3.02
C TYR A 118 -6.99 -19.60 -1.92
N ASN A 119 -7.33 -18.30 -1.86
CA ASN A 119 -8.33 -17.78 -0.90
C ASN A 119 -8.99 -16.51 -1.45
N ARG A 120 -10.32 -16.54 -1.62
CA ARG A 120 -11.10 -15.43 -2.18
C ARG A 120 -11.19 -14.20 -1.27
N ASP A 121 -10.97 -14.37 0.03
CA ASP A 121 -11.04 -13.28 1.00
C ASP A 121 -9.79 -12.40 1.00
N ILE A 122 -8.66 -12.89 0.48
CA ILE A 122 -7.43 -12.11 0.37
C ILE A 122 -7.61 -11.00 -0.67
N LYS A 123 -7.38 -9.75 -0.26
CA LYS A 123 -7.45 -8.60 -1.15
C LYS A 123 -6.16 -8.43 -1.96
N VAL A 124 -6.31 -7.98 -3.21
CA VAL A 124 -5.19 -7.65 -4.10
C VAL A 124 -5.18 -6.16 -4.39
N VAL A 125 -4.01 -5.55 -4.26
CA VAL A 125 -3.77 -4.12 -4.47
C VAL A 125 -2.89 -3.92 -5.71
N VAL A 126 -3.40 -3.15 -6.66
CA VAL A 126 -2.61 -2.59 -7.77
C VAL A 126 -1.99 -1.29 -7.29
N ALA A 127 -0.66 -1.24 -7.18
CA ALA A 127 0.05 -0.02 -6.81
C ALA A 127 0.81 0.57 -8.00
N GLY A 128 0.66 1.88 -8.19
CA GLY A 128 1.43 2.68 -9.11
C GLY A 128 2.10 3.85 -8.40
N TYR A 129 2.82 4.67 -9.17
CA TYR A 129 3.73 5.66 -8.62
C TYR A 129 3.40 7.07 -9.08
N ALA A 130 3.21 7.98 -8.11
CA ALA A 130 2.98 9.39 -8.38
C ALA A 130 4.15 10.05 -9.12
N ASP A 131 5.35 9.58 -8.84
CA ASP A 131 6.60 10.04 -9.45
C ASP A 131 7.03 9.25 -10.69
N ARG A 132 6.07 8.63 -11.41
CA ARG A 132 6.34 7.81 -12.62
C ARG A 132 7.21 8.49 -13.66
N ILE A 133 7.17 9.82 -13.74
CA ILE A 133 8.01 10.60 -14.66
C ILE A 133 9.51 10.43 -14.41
N ARG A 134 9.90 9.87 -13.26
CA ARG A 134 11.28 9.56 -12.86
C ARG A 134 11.64 8.09 -13.07
N MET A 135 10.74 7.30 -13.66
CA MET A 135 10.90 5.87 -13.89
C MET A 135 11.01 5.55 -15.37
N GLU A 136 11.72 4.49 -15.70
CA GLU A 136 11.80 4.02 -17.10
C GLU A 136 10.44 3.52 -17.60
N SER A 137 9.70 2.81 -16.75
CA SER A 137 8.38 2.27 -17.07
C SER A 137 7.50 2.18 -15.83
N SER A 138 6.30 2.70 -15.94
CA SER A 138 5.19 2.52 -15.01
C SER A 138 3.91 3.07 -15.66
N PRO A 139 2.73 2.46 -15.43
CA PRO A 139 1.48 2.97 -15.97
C PRO A 139 1.15 4.39 -15.50
N ASP A 140 0.37 5.11 -16.29
CA ASP A 140 -0.19 6.40 -15.87
C ASP A 140 -1.12 6.20 -14.67
N PHE A 141 -1.10 7.14 -13.71
CA PHE A 141 -1.89 7.01 -12.49
C PHE A 141 -3.39 6.94 -12.77
N LEU A 142 -3.90 7.61 -13.81
CA LEU A 142 -5.31 7.53 -14.20
C LEU A 142 -5.69 6.24 -14.93
N SER A 143 -4.73 5.43 -15.38
CA SER A 143 -5.01 4.10 -15.93
C SER A 143 -5.09 3.02 -14.85
N LEU A 144 -4.51 3.24 -13.66
CA LEU A 144 -4.49 2.25 -12.58
C LEU A 144 -5.88 1.77 -12.14
N PRO A 145 -6.93 2.64 -12.00
CA PRO A 145 -8.27 2.16 -11.69
C PRO A 145 -8.84 1.20 -12.73
N VAL A 146 -8.58 1.47 -14.02
CA VAL A 146 -9.02 0.59 -15.12
C VAL A 146 -8.28 -0.74 -15.06
N ILE A 147 -6.96 -0.72 -14.86
CA ILE A 147 -6.13 -1.92 -14.70
C ILE A 147 -6.64 -2.76 -13.54
N ALA A 148 -6.87 -2.15 -12.36
CA ALA A 148 -7.37 -2.84 -11.19
C ALA A 148 -8.75 -3.47 -11.40
N SER A 149 -9.68 -2.73 -11.97
CA SER A 149 -11.04 -3.20 -12.23
C SER A 149 -11.05 -4.36 -13.25
N LYS A 150 -10.37 -4.20 -14.40
CA LYS A 150 -10.33 -5.23 -15.44
C LYS A 150 -9.62 -6.51 -14.98
N SER A 151 -8.62 -6.41 -14.11
CA SER A 151 -7.91 -7.58 -13.58
C SER A 151 -8.60 -8.24 -12.40
N GLY A 152 -9.67 -7.64 -11.85
CA GLY A 152 -10.39 -8.16 -10.67
C GLY A 152 -9.70 -7.89 -9.34
N ALA A 153 -8.79 -6.90 -9.27
CA ALA A 153 -8.21 -6.45 -8.02
C ALA A 153 -9.22 -5.66 -7.17
N ASP A 154 -8.95 -5.55 -5.87
CA ASP A 154 -9.88 -4.97 -4.90
C ASP A 154 -9.56 -3.51 -4.57
N ILE A 155 -8.29 -3.14 -4.63
CA ILE A 155 -7.76 -1.85 -4.17
C ILE A 155 -6.80 -1.29 -5.22
N VAL A 156 -6.88 0.02 -5.44
CA VAL A 156 -5.90 0.76 -6.24
C VAL A 156 -5.13 1.72 -5.35
N MET A 157 -3.80 1.79 -5.52
CA MET A 157 -2.93 2.56 -4.64
C MET A 157 -1.97 3.46 -5.41
N LEU A 158 -1.69 4.64 -4.85
CA LEU A 158 -0.59 5.51 -5.24
C LEU A 158 0.44 5.61 -4.11
N ASP A 159 1.72 5.39 -4.46
CA ASP A 159 2.89 5.63 -3.63
C ASP A 159 3.92 6.46 -4.42
N THR A 160 5.09 6.72 -3.91
CA THR A 160 6.27 7.20 -4.65
C THR A 160 7.27 6.07 -4.81
N TYR A 161 7.94 5.99 -5.96
CA TYR A 161 8.98 4.99 -6.21
C TYR A 161 10.31 5.40 -5.57
N ILE A 162 10.80 6.62 -5.85
CA ILE A 162 12.06 7.11 -5.31
C ILE A 162 11.84 7.70 -3.92
N LYS A 163 12.62 7.24 -2.95
CA LYS A 163 12.50 7.64 -1.54
C LYS A 163 13.57 8.68 -1.15
N ASP A 164 13.57 9.83 -1.82
CA ASP A 164 14.51 10.94 -1.67
C ASP A 164 13.95 12.13 -0.86
N GLY A 165 12.88 11.91 -0.12
CA GLY A 165 12.23 12.95 0.66
C GLY A 165 11.06 13.64 -0.06
N LYS A 166 10.91 13.49 -1.39
CA LYS A 166 9.71 13.94 -2.10
C LYS A 166 8.55 12.98 -1.82
N GLY A 167 7.33 13.52 -1.74
CA GLY A 167 6.12 12.78 -1.43
C GLY A 167 5.05 12.89 -2.51
N LEU A 168 3.91 12.28 -2.25
CA LEU A 168 2.75 12.23 -3.15
C LEU A 168 2.39 13.62 -3.71
N PHE A 169 2.31 14.62 -2.82
CA PHE A 169 1.89 15.99 -3.15
C PHE A 169 2.98 16.84 -3.82
N ASP A 170 4.20 16.32 -3.96
CA ASP A 170 5.24 16.95 -4.78
C ASP A 170 5.05 16.62 -6.27
N PHE A 171 4.22 15.61 -6.61
CA PHE A 171 4.00 15.13 -7.98
C PHE A 171 2.54 15.26 -8.45
N LEU A 172 1.58 15.13 -7.55
CA LEU A 172 0.16 15.19 -7.88
C LEU A 172 -0.56 16.21 -6.96
N ASN A 173 -1.38 17.06 -7.57
CA ASN A 173 -2.21 18.02 -6.83
C ASN A 173 -3.52 17.38 -6.34
N ILE A 174 -4.28 18.14 -5.54
CA ILE A 174 -5.54 17.66 -4.95
C ILE A 174 -6.57 17.26 -6.01
N ASP A 175 -6.70 18.05 -7.09
CA ASP A 175 -7.70 17.79 -8.14
C ASP A 175 -7.38 16.51 -8.90
N GLN A 176 -6.09 16.25 -9.18
CA GLN A 176 -5.65 15.00 -9.80
C GLN A 176 -5.92 13.78 -8.91
N LEU A 177 -5.71 13.92 -7.59
CA LEU A 177 -5.98 12.83 -6.64
C LEU A 177 -7.48 12.61 -6.41
N LYS A 178 -8.30 13.67 -6.45
CA LYS A 178 -9.77 13.55 -6.46
C LYS A 178 -10.25 12.83 -7.71
N LEU A 179 -9.75 13.23 -8.88
CA LEU A 179 -10.09 12.56 -10.15
C LEU A 179 -9.72 11.07 -10.12
N PHE A 180 -8.52 10.75 -9.62
CA PHE A 180 -8.10 9.35 -9.42
C PHE A 180 -9.06 8.59 -8.51
N LYS A 181 -9.42 9.18 -7.36
CA LYS A 181 -10.35 8.58 -6.41
C LYS A 181 -11.73 8.37 -7.05
N ASP A 182 -12.28 9.38 -7.70
CA ASP A 182 -13.63 9.34 -8.27
C ASP A 182 -13.71 8.25 -9.36
N LYS A 183 -12.71 8.18 -10.24
CA LYS A 183 -12.59 7.11 -11.25
C LYS A 183 -12.51 5.72 -10.62
N ALA A 184 -11.77 5.56 -9.52
CA ALA A 184 -11.71 4.29 -8.80
C ALA A 184 -13.06 3.94 -8.15
N LYS A 185 -13.77 4.92 -7.59
CA LYS A 185 -15.09 4.73 -6.96
C LYS A 185 -16.16 4.32 -7.98
N GLU A 186 -16.17 4.91 -9.16
CA GLU A 186 -17.05 4.50 -10.27
C GLU A 186 -16.86 3.02 -10.61
N LEU A 187 -15.62 2.53 -10.48
CA LEU A 187 -15.25 1.12 -10.72
C LEU A 187 -15.35 0.23 -9.46
N LYS A 188 -15.93 0.75 -8.36
CA LYS A 188 -16.15 0.04 -7.07
C LYS A 188 -14.87 -0.42 -6.38
N LEU A 189 -13.75 0.27 -6.60
CA LEU A 189 -12.47 0.00 -5.96
C LEU A 189 -12.31 0.79 -4.64
N GLU A 190 -11.59 0.22 -3.68
CA GLU A 190 -11.04 0.99 -2.56
C GLU A 190 -9.78 1.75 -3.03
N VAL A 191 -9.56 2.95 -2.49
CA VAL A 191 -8.45 3.83 -2.85
C VAL A 191 -7.48 3.96 -1.68
N ALA A 192 -6.20 3.67 -1.92
CA ALA A 192 -5.12 3.88 -0.97
C ALA A 192 -4.17 4.98 -1.45
N LEU A 193 -3.82 5.91 -0.57
CA LEU A 193 -2.82 6.95 -0.84
C LEU A 193 -1.65 6.82 0.14
N ALA A 194 -0.43 6.82 -0.39
CA ALA A 194 0.81 6.81 0.35
C ALA A 194 1.87 7.65 -0.37
N GLY A 195 3.13 7.54 0.01
CA GLY A 195 4.23 8.28 -0.61
C GLY A 195 4.64 9.49 0.22
N ASN A 196 5.41 9.22 1.28
CA ASN A 196 5.98 10.24 2.17
C ASN A 196 4.98 11.34 2.59
N LEU A 197 3.80 10.91 3.06
CA LEU A 197 2.82 11.83 3.63
C LEU A 197 3.43 12.50 4.86
N ARG A 198 3.27 13.84 4.95
CA ARG A 198 3.78 14.68 6.04
C ARG A 198 2.61 15.33 6.78
N LYS A 199 2.85 15.96 7.93
CA LYS A 199 1.80 16.67 8.68
C LYS A 199 1.07 17.70 7.82
N GLU A 200 1.79 18.45 7.00
CA GLU A 200 1.25 19.45 6.07
C GLU A 200 0.36 18.82 4.97
N SER A 201 0.45 17.51 4.79
CA SER A 201 -0.40 16.76 3.84
C SER A 201 -1.78 16.43 4.43
N LEU A 202 -1.94 16.41 5.74
CA LEU A 202 -3.16 15.93 6.40
C LEU A 202 -4.42 16.73 6.04
N PRO A 203 -4.40 18.08 5.97
CA PRO A 203 -5.55 18.85 5.48
C PRO A 203 -5.96 18.44 4.07
N LYS A 204 -4.99 18.20 3.17
CA LYS A 204 -5.24 17.75 1.80
C LYS A 204 -5.82 16.34 1.77
N ILE A 205 -5.33 15.44 2.62
CA ILE A 205 -5.87 14.08 2.77
C ILE A 205 -7.32 14.13 3.25
N ARG A 206 -7.65 14.98 4.23
CA ARG A 206 -9.03 15.18 4.68
C ARG A 206 -9.94 15.70 3.57
N GLU A 207 -9.43 16.57 2.71
CA GLU A 207 -10.19 17.10 1.56
C GLU A 207 -10.45 16.03 0.49
N ILE A 208 -9.45 15.16 0.21
CA ILE A 208 -9.56 14.06 -0.76
C ILE A 208 -10.41 12.92 -0.19
N TRP A 209 -10.22 12.59 1.08
CA TRP A 209 -10.88 11.51 1.81
C TRP A 209 -10.78 10.14 1.12
N PRO A 210 -9.56 9.58 0.98
CA PRO A 210 -9.39 8.23 0.44
C PRO A 210 -9.93 7.17 1.43
N ASP A 211 -10.03 5.91 1.01
CA ASP A 211 -10.42 4.83 1.94
C ASP A 211 -9.29 4.43 2.88
N ILE A 212 -8.03 4.55 2.42
CA ILE A 212 -6.85 4.10 3.14
C ILE A 212 -5.73 5.13 2.96
N ILE A 213 -5.00 5.41 4.02
CA ILE A 213 -3.69 6.07 3.93
C ILE A 213 -2.59 5.15 4.42
N GLY A 214 -1.45 5.14 3.70
CA GLY A 214 -0.26 4.41 4.08
C GLY A 214 0.82 5.34 4.60
N VAL A 215 1.31 5.09 5.82
CA VAL A 215 2.29 5.94 6.49
C VAL A 215 3.46 5.14 7.06
N ARG A 216 4.61 5.78 7.13
CA ARG A 216 5.75 5.41 7.94
C ARG A 216 6.37 6.64 8.62
N SER A 217 6.82 7.62 7.86
CA SER A 217 7.52 8.80 8.39
C SER A 217 6.71 9.50 9.49
N LEU A 218 5.41 9.68 9.30
CA LEU A 218 4.53 10.37 10.26
C LEU A 218 4.47 9.73 11.65
N VAL A 219 4.78 8.45 11.74
CA VAL A 219 4.74 7.69 13.01
C VAL A 219 6.13 7.30 13.51
N CYS A 220 7.19 7.79 12.85
CA CYS A 220 8.58 7.61 13.27
C CYS A 220 9.08 8.79 14.10
N GLU A 221 9.95 8.51 15.07
CA GLU A 221 10.65 9.52 15.84
C GLU A 221 11.38 10.52 14.94
N GLY A 222 11.20 11.81 15.18
CA GLY A 222 11.74 12.88 14.35
C GLY A 222 11.16 12.95 12.93
N TYR A 223 10.08 12.21 12.65
CA TYR A 223 9.49 12.03 11.29
C TYR A 223 10.49 11.46 10.27
N ASP A 224 11.58 10.86 10.76
CA ASP A 224 12.63 10.25 9.96
C ASP A 224 12.36 8.77 9.72
N ARG A 225 11.98 8.42 8.50
CA ARG A 225 11.69 7.03 8.09
C ARG A 225 12.90 6.10 8.13
N ASN A 226 14.12 6.65 8.03
CA ASN A 226 15.36 5.89 7.90
C ASN A 226 15.96 5.57 9.27
N ASN A 227 16.10 6.59 10.12
CA ASN A 227 16.77 6.52 11.41
C ASN A 227 15.78 6.45 12.59
N GLY A 228 14.59 7.05 12.44
CA GLY A 228 13.56 7.04 13.49
C GLY A 228 12.88 5.68 13.63
N MET A 229 12.56 5.30 14.85
CA MET A 229 11.71 4.14 15.16
C MET A 229 10.25 4.58 15.29
N ILE A 230 9.33 3.67 14.96
CA ILE A 230 7.90 3.89 15.17
C ILE A 230 7.60 4.08 16.65
N LYS A 231 6.81 5.12 16.97
CA LYS A 231 6.39 5.47 18.34
C LYS A 231 4.86 5.42 18.45
N GLY A 232 4.35 4.77 19.49
CA GLY A 232 2.92 4.61 19.71
C GLY A 232 2.17 5.94 19.82
N HIS A 233 2.69 6.90 20.59
CA HIS A 233 2.07 8.21 20.74
C HIS A 233 1.91 8.96 19.41
N LEU A 234 2.83 8.77 18.44
CA LEU A 234 2.70 9.38 17.11
C LEU A 234 1.59 8.74 16.26
N ILE A 235 1.27 7.47 16.52
CA ILE A 235 0.10 6.80 15.90
C ILE A 235 -1.20 7.44 16.46
N GLU A 236 -1.27 7.66 17.76
CA GLU A 236 -2.41 8.28 18.45
C GLU A 236 -2.60 9.75 18.02
N GLU A 237 -1.51 10.52 17.94
CA GLU A 237 -1.53 11.89 17.40
C GLU A 237 -2.05 11.92 15.97
N LEU A 238 -1.52 11.06 15.10
CA LEU A 238 -1.94 10.98 13.70
C LEU A 238 -3.44 10.70 13.58
N LYS A 239 -3.97 9.79 14.40
CA LYS A 239 -5.41 9.50 14.43
C LYS A 239 -6.21 10.77 14.77
N THR A 240 -5.81 11.45 15.84
CA THR A 240 -6.46 12.68 16.26
C THR A 240 -6.44 13.74 15.15
N GLU A 241 -5.28 13.96 14.53
CA GLU A 241 -5.14 14.93 13.45
C GLU A 241 -5.89 14.55 12.15
N LEU A 242 -6.16 13.26 11.90
CA LEU A 242 -6.91 12.82 10.72
C LEU A 242 -8.42 12.97 10.87
N PHE A 243 -8.95 12.83 12.09
CA PHE A 243 -10.39 12.69 12.30
C PHE A 243 -11.03 13.86 13.06
N TYR A 244 -10.22 14.77 13.60
CA TYR A 244 -10.63 15.97 14.30
C TYR A 244 -9.96 17.23 13.73
#